data_aa03865524478527b3a32fcbea8640fa
#
_entry.id   aa03865524478527b3a32fcbea8640fa
#
_cell.length_a   1.000
_cell.length_b   1.000
_cell.length_c   1.000
_cell.angle_alpha   90.00
_cell.angle_beta   90.00
_cell.angle_gamma   90.00
#
_symmetry.space_group_name_H-M   'P 1'
#
loop_
_entity.id
_entity.type
_entity.pdbx_description
1 polymer ?
#
loop_
_entity_poly.entity_id
_entity_poly.type
_entity_poly.pdbx_seq_one_letter_code
_entity_poly.pdbx_strand_id
1 'polypeptide(L)'
;MELTEMIRSRRTILEYKPDKMDKDELLHLFNTAAYAPNHHMREPWKLKIYEDSARSSFGEKVVDSYIRLGLLKTKQPDKLAKARQGYDRFFNSVPYHILFYMEKQDDGGYVDDENFAAVCAFIQNFQLLAWEKGIGTMWTAKQTLLDEIFIRDVGLSPEKHKLVAVVQAGYPKKIPEAKERSAMGESLEWIHTSQIKGERAE
;
A
#
# COMPACT_ATOMS: atom_id res chain seq x y z
N MET A 1 -12.84 20.14 1.83
CA MET A 1 -11.57 20.22 2.61
C MET A 1 -10.47 20.67 1.68
N GLU A 2 -9.64 21.61 2.08
CA GLU A 2 -8.49 22.05 1.28
C GLU A 2 -7.43 20.94 1.22
N LEU A 3 -6.68 20.84 0.10
CA LEU A 3 -5.68 19.80 -0.11
C LEU A 3 -4.66 19.71 1.03
N THR A 4 -4.17 20.86 1.50
CA THR A 4 -3.23 20.93 2.64
C THR A 4 -3.82 20.32 3.90
N GLU A 5 -5.08 20.54 4.16
CA GLU A 5 -5.79 19.99 5.30
C GLU A 5 -5.99 18.47 5.15
N MET A 6 -6.34 18.00 3.96
CA MET A 6 -6.44 16.56 3.66
C MET A 6 -5.12 15.85 3.92
N ILE A 7 -4.01 16.38 3.43
CA ILE A 7 -2.67 15.81 3.63
C ILE A 7 -2.33 15.76 5.12
N ARG A 8 -2.62 16.82 5.88
CA ARG A 8 -2.31 16.91 7.31
C ARG A 8 -3.24 16.05 8.17
N SER A 9 -4.52 15.94 7.81
CA SER A 9 -5.53 15.23 8.60
C SER A 9 -5.62 13.74 8.31
N ARG A 10 -5.25 13.27 7.09
CA ARG A 10 -5.31 11.84 6.75
C ARG A 10 -4.53 10.99 7.75
N ARG A 11 -5.15 9.90 8.18
CA ARG A 11 -4.57 8.93 9.14
C ARG A 11 -4.62 7.52 8.59
N THR A 12 -3.69 6.69 9.04
CA THR A 12 -3.76 5.24 8.90
C THR A 12 -4.90 4.73 9.77
N ILE A 13 -5.84 4.03 9.17
CA ILE A 13 -7.01 3.47 9.88
C ILE A 13 -6.78 1.99 10.13
N LEU A 14 -7.01 1.55 11.36
CA LEU A 14 -6.83 0.15 11.79
C LEU A 14 -8.16 -0.55 12.06
N GLU A 15 -9.22 0.20 12.37
CA GLU A 15 -10.54 -0.33 12.67
C GLU A 15 -11.59 0.26 11.74
N TYR A 16 -12.38 -0.62 11.13
CA TYR A 16 -13.34 -0.26 10.12
C TYR A 16 -14.77 -0.63 10.56
N LYS A 17 -15.74 0.13 10.06
CA LYS A 17 -17.16 -0.26 10.08
C LYS A 17 -17.39 -1.36 9.04
N PRO A 18 -18.43 -2.20 9.20
CA PRO A 18 -18.74 -3.27 8.26
C PRO A 18 -19.35 -2.77 6.94
N ASP A 19 -19.67 -1.48 6.87
CA ASP A 19 -20.35 -0.87 5.74
C ASP A 19 -19.51 -0.99 4.47
N LYS A 20 -20.16 -1.40 3.37
CA LYS A 20 -19.53 -1.47 2.05
C LYS A 20 -19.48 -0.09 1.40
N MET A 21 -18.41 0.15 0.67
CA MET A 21 -18.34 1.30 -0.24
C MET A 21 -19.13 0.99 -1.52
N ASP A 22 -19.67 2.03 -2.12
CA ASP A 22 -20.24 1.93 -3.45
C ASP A 22 -19.14 1.60 -4.47
N LYS A 23 -19.40 0.62 -5.37
CA LYS A 23 -18.38 0.16 -6.33
C LYS A 23 -18.10 1.19 -7.42
N ASP A 24 -19.10 1.95 -7.82
CA ASP A 24 -18.94 3.00 -8.83
C ASP A 24 -18.16 4.19 -8.24
N GLU A 25 -18.41 4.52 -6.96
CA GLU A 25 -17.61 5.50 -6.23
C GLU A 25 -16.15 5.03 -6.13
N LEU A 26 -15.91 3.78 -5.74
CA LEU A 26 -14.56 3.23 -5.64
C LEU A 26 -13.83 3.25 -7.00
N LEU A 27 -14.52 2.88 -8.07
CA LEU A 27 -13.99 2.95 -9.43
C LEU A 27 -13.67 4.39 -9.84
N HIS A 28 -14.55 5.35 -9.50
CA HIS A 28 -14.30 6.78 -9.75
C HIS A 28 -13.04 7.27 -9.02
N LEU A 29 -12.83 6.85 -7.76
CA LEU A 29 -11.61 7.19 -7.01
C LEU A 29 -10.36 6.64 -7.69
N PHE A 30 -10.40 5.39 -8.19
CA PHE A 30 -9.26 4.81 -8.92
C PHE A 30 -9.00 5.52 -10.23
N ASN A 31 -10.04 5.84 -11.02
CA ASN A 31 -9.91 6.58 -12.26
C ASN A 31 -9.28 7.96 -12.04
N THR A 32 -9.66 8.64 -10.96
CA THR A 32 -9.07 9.92 -10.58
C THR A 32 -7.63 9.75 -10.08
N ALA A 33 -7.34 8.71 -9.28
CA ALA A 33 -6.00 8.42 -8.80
C ALA A 33 -5.01 8.10 -9.95
N ALA A 34 -5.51 7.58 -11.07
CA ALA A 34 -4.73 7.26 -12.27
C ALA A 34 -4.14 8.49 -12.99
N TYR A 35 -4.51 9.71 -12.59
CA TYR A 35 -3.78 10.92 -13.02
C TYR A 35 -2.44 11.11 -12.28
N ALA A 36 -1.97 10.10 -11.56
CA ALA A 36 -0.64 10.08 -10.99
C ALA A 36 0.45 10.19 -12.08
N PRO A 37 1.55 10.92 -11.82
CA PRO A 37 2.64 11.03 -12.79
C PRO A 37 3.24 9.66 -13.06
N ASN A 38 3.47 9.37 -14.34
CA ASN A 38 4.15 8.17 -14.78
C ASN A 38 4.89 8.43 -16.08
N HIS A 39 6.04 7.78 -16.28
CA HIS A 39 6.89 8.00 -17.44
C HIS A 39 6.24 7.38 -18.69
N HIS A 40 6.23 8.12 -19.81
CA HIS A 40 5.68 7.72 -21.12
C HIS A 40 4.23 7.21 -21.07
N MET A 41 3.41 7.64 -20.11
CA MET A 41 2.02 7.21 -19.96
C MET A 41 1.87 5.67 -19.90
N ARG A 42 2.83 5.00 -19.23
CA ARG A 42 2.82 3.53 -19.10
C ARG A 42 1.69 2.99 -18.24
N GLU A 43 1.18 3.81 -17.32
CA GLU A 43 0.08 3.47 -16.41
C GLU A 43 0.28 2.08 -15.75
N PRO A 44 1.39 1.88 -15.01
CA PRO A 44 1.87 0.55 -14.63
C PRO A 44 1.05 -0.11 -13.52
N TRP A 45 0.10 0.58 -12.93
CA TRP A 45 -0.70 0.11 -11.82
C TRP A 45 -1.68 -0.98 -12.23
N LYS A 46 -1.64 -2.09 -11.51
CA LYS A 46 -2.60 -3.18 -11.58
C LYS A 46 -3.12 -3.45 -10.17
N LEU A 47 -4.41 -3.81 -10.07
CA LEU A 47 -5.07 -4.01 -8.78
C LEU A 47 -5.82 -5.33 -8.75
N LYS A 48 -5.81 -5.99 -7.58
CA LYS A 48 -6.77 -7.04 -7.22
C LYS A 48 -7.48 -6.63 -5.94
N ILE A 49 -8.80 -6.68 -5.94
CA ILE A 49 -9.62 -6.30 -4.80
C ILE A 49 -10.24 -7.55 -4.20
N TYR A 50 -10.00 -7.76 -2.91
CA TYR A 50 -10.57 -8.85 -2.13
C TYR A 50 -11.67 -8.28 -1.23
N GLU A 51 -12.89 -8.69 -1.50
CA GLU A 51 -14.10 -8.33 -0.75
C GLU A 51 -14.89 -9.59 -0.37
N ASP A 52 -15.89 -9.46 0.48
CA ASP A 52 -16.80 -10.53 0.91
C ASP A 52 -16.04 -11.80 1.37
N SER A 53 -16.38 -12.97 0.86
CA SER A 53 -15.72 -14.23 1.23
C SER A 53 -14.25 -14.32 0.77
N ALA A 54 -13.84 -13.54 -0.23
CA ALA A 54 -12.47 -13.52 -0.71
C ALA A 54 -11.49 -12.95 0.34
N ARG A 55 -11.95 -12.17 1.31
CA ARG A 55 -11.15 -11.63 2.40
C ARG A 55 -10.52 -12.71 3.28
N SER A 56 -11.30 -13.74 3.64
CA SER A 56 -10.81 -14.88 4.42
C SER A 56 -9.71 -15.63 3.66
N SER A 57 -9.99 -16.00 2.41
CA SER A 57 -9.01 -16.69 1.56
C SER A 57 -7.73 -15.86 1.35
N PHE A 58 -7.82 -14.54 1.19
CA PHE A 58 -6.66 -13.67 1.13
C PHE A 58 -5.89 -13.66 2.44
N GLY A 59 -6.61 -13.55 3.56
CA GLY A 59 -6.04 -13.59 4.91
C GLY A 59 -5.27 -14.88 5.19
N GLU A 60 -5.81 -16.04 4.81
CA GLU A 60 -5.13 -17.33 4.93
C GLU A 60 -3.79 -17.34 4.20
N LYS A 61 -3.75 -16.89 2.94
CA LYS A 61 -2.52 -16.80 2.14
C LYS A 61 -1.47 -15.89 2.79
N VAL A 62 -1.90 -14.76 3.36
CA VAL A 62 -1.00 -13.85 4.10
C VAL A 62 -0.46 -14.52 5.35
N VAL A 63 -1.28 -15.23 6.11
CA VAL A 63 -0.85 -15.93 7.34
C VAL A 63 0.11 -17.06 7.00
N ASP A 64 -0.14 -17.82 5.94
CA ASP A 64 0.77 -18.87 5.46
C ASP A 64 2.13 -18.28 5.07
N SER A 65 2.15 -17.13 4.41
CA SER A 65 3.39 -16.40 4.14
C SER A 65 4.09 -15.97 5.44
N TYR A 66 3.36 -15.46 6.43
CA TYR A 66 3.95 -15.11 7.73
C TYR A 66 4.60 -16.29 8.43
N ILE A 67 4.00 -17.48 8.33
CA ILE A 67 4.56 -18.71 8.90
C ILE A 67 5.83 -19.08 8.15
N ARG A 68 5.82 -19.13 6.81
CA ARG A 68 7.00 -19.44 5.98
C ARG A 68 8.16 -18.50 6.25
N LEU A 69 7.89 -17.21 6.36
CA LEU A 69 8.90 -16.17 6.59
C LEU A 69 9.33 -16.05 8.06
N GLY A 70 8.76 -16.85 8.97
CA GLY A 70 9.09 -16.79 10.39
C GLY A 70 8.64 -15.51 11.10
N LEU A 71 7.66 -14.79 10.53
CA LEU A 71 7.13 -13.54 11.09
C LEU A 71 6.20 -13.78 12.30
N LEU A 72 5.69 -15.00 12.47
CA LEU A 72 4.97 -15.41 13.67
C LEU A 72 5.96 -15.95 14.70
N LYS A 73 6.01 -15.31 15.87
CA LYS A 73 6.96 -15.63 16.97
C LYS A 73 6.69 -16.97 17.68
N THR A 74 5.91 -17.87 17.08
CA THR A 74 5.59 -19.17 17.69
C THR A 74 5.54 -20.27 16.66
N LYS A 75 6.03 -21.48 17.07
CA LYS A 75 5.92 -22.72 16.29
C LYS A 75 4.97 -23.72 16.97
N GLN A 76 4.41 -23.38 18.14
CA GLN A 76 3.51 -24.24 18.89
C GLN A 76 2.15 -24.34 18.17
N PRO A 77 1.62 -25.56 17.89
CA PRO A 77 0.38 -25.73 17.09
C PRO A 77 -0.82 -24.95 17.64
N ASP A 78 -1.06 -25.01 18.95
CA ASP A 78 -2.19 -24.31 19.58
C ASP A 78 -2.09 -22.79 19.47
N LYS A 79 -0.88 -22.24 19.59
CA LYS A 79 -0.64 -20.81 19.45
C LYS A 79 -0.75 -20.37 17.99
N LEU A 80 -0.33 -21.21 17.06
CA LEU A 80 -0.53 -20.97 15.62
C LEU A 80 -2.01 -20.97 15.27
N ALA A 81 -2.78 -21.94 15.79
CA ALA A 81 -4.23 -21.99 15.56
C ALA A 81 -4.92 -20.72 16.09
N LYS A 82 -4.59 -20.27 17.31
CA LYS A 82 -5.09 -19.00 17.87
C LYS A 82 -4.70 -17.79 17.03
N ALA A 83 -3.45 -17.74 16.54
CA ALA A 83 -2.98 -16.68 15.67
C ALA A 83 -3.77 -16.66 14.36
N ARG A 84 -3.96 -17.81 13.69
CA ARG A 84 -4.80 -17.92 12.48
C ARG A 84 -6.21 -17.39 12.70
N GLN A 85 -6.88 -17.77 13.77
CA GLN A 85 -8.21 -17.27 14.11
C GLN A 85 -8.21 -15.75 14.34
N GLY A 86 -7.15 -15.23 14.99
CA GLY A 86 -7.00 -13.79 15.19
C GLY A 86 -6.85 -13.02 13.88
N TYR A 87 -6.02 -13.53 12.98
CA TYR A 87 -5.83 -12.96 11.65
C TYR A 87 -7.08 -13.09 10.78
N ASP A 88 -7.78 -14.23 10.81
CA ASP A 88 -9.03 -14.40 10.06
C ASP A 88 -10.06 -13.35 10.50
N ARG A 89 -10.26 -13.16 11.81
CA ARG A 89 -11.13 -12.08 12.31
C ARG A 89 -10.68 -10.70 11.83
N PHE A 90 -9.36 -10.44 11.86
CA PHE A 90 -8.81 -9.16 11.38
C PHE A 90 -9.09 -8.95 9.88
N PHE A 91 -8.75 -9.92 9.03
CA PHE A 91 -8.96 -9.80 7.59
C PHE A 91 -10.45 -9.65 7.24
N ASN A 92 -11.33 -10.39 7.93
CA ASN A 92 -12.76 -10.29 7.73
C ASN A 92 -13.38 -9.01 8.31
N SER A 93 -12.71 -8.32 9.24
CA SER A 93 -13.18 -7.03 9.78
C SER A 93 -12.89 -5.84 8.85
N VAL A 94 -12.03 -6.00 7.86
CA VAL A 94 -11.68 -4.97 6.88
C VAL A 94 -12.55 -5.17 5.63
N PRO A 95 -13.34 -4.19 5.19
CA PRO A 95 -14.23 -4.34 4.04
C PRO A 95 -13.51 -4.70 2.74
N TYR A 96 -12.37 -4.07 2.47
CA TYR A 96 -11.61 -4.25 1.23
C TYR A 96 -10.11 -4.38 1.48
N HIS A 97 -9.50 -5.40 0.86
CA HIS A 97 -8.04 -5.50 0.72
C HIS A 97 -7.68 -5.33 -0.75
N ILE A 98 -6.92 -4.31 -1.07
CA ILE A 98 -6.54 -3.94 -2.43
C ILE A 98 -5.06 -4.24 -2.59
N LEU A 99 -4.75 -5.27 -3.38
CA LEU A 99 -3.38 -5.65 -3.71
C LEU A 99 -2.95 -4.86 -4.95
N PHE A 100 -1.95 -4.00 -4.77
CA PHE A 100 -1.30 -3.26 -5.86
C PHE A 100 -0.09 -4.02 -6.36
N TYR A 101 0.01 -4.15 -7.68
CA TYR A 101 1.13 -4.80 -8.34
C TYR A 101 1.40 -4.15 -9.71
N MET A 102 2.54 -4.46 -10.29
CA MET A 102 2.95 -4.02 -11.62
C MET A 102 3.60 -5.16 -12.40
N GLU A 103 3.69 -5.03 -13.70
CA GLU A 103 4.48 -5.91 -14.54
C GLU A 103 5.95 -5.49 -14.49
N LYS A 104 6.85 -6.47 -14.37
CA LYS A 104 8.29 -6.28 -14.45
C LYS A 104 8.72 -6.05 -15.88
N GLN A 105 9.79 -5.29 -16.07
CA GLN A 105 10.41 -5.03 -17.36
C GLN A 105 11.81 -5.63 -17.42
N ASP A 106 12.25 -6.03 -18.62
CA ASP A 106 13.56 -6.65 -18.83
C ASP A 106 14.65 -5.59 -19.14
N ASP A 107 14.73 -4.52 -18.33
CA ASP A 107 15.60 -3.36 -18.61
C ASP A 107 16.67 -3.09 -17.53
N GLY A 108 16.96 -4.10 -16.71
CA GLY A 108 17.93 -3.96 -15.61
C GLY A 108 17.38 -3.25 -14.37
N GLY A 109 16.06 -3.04 -14.28
CA GLY A 109 15.38 -2.54 -13.09
C GLY A 109 15.12 -1.03 -13.06
N TYR A 110 15.69 -0.23 -13.97
CA TYR A 110 15.46 1.22 -14.01
C TYR A 110 13.99 1.56 -14.26
N VAL A 111 13.37 0.95 -15.29
CA VAL A 111 11.94 1.16 -15.59
C VAL A 111 11.06 0.57 -14.49
N ASP A 112 11.49 -0.52 -13.86
CA ASP A 112 10.79 -1.09 -12.70
C ASP A 112 10.75 -0.11 -11.53
N ASP A 113 11.82 0.64 -11.27
CA ASP A 113 11.85 1.63 -10.20
C ASP A 113 10.97 2.86 -10.52
N GLU A 114 10.99 3.33 -11.78
CA GLU A 114 10.06 4.37 -12.24
C GLU A 114 8.60 3.93 -12.12
N ASN A 115 8.28 2.72 -12.58
CA ASN A 115 6.95 2.14 -12.49
C ASN A 115 6.50 1.95 -11.03
N PHE A 116 7.40 1.51 -10.15
CA PHE A 116 7.13 1.38 -8.72
C PHE A 116 6.81 2.74 -8.10
N ALA A 117 7.57 3.79 -8.41
CA ALA A 117 7.32 5.14 -7.95
C ALA A 117 5.95 5.67 -8.44
N ALA A 118 5.60 5.40 -9.70
CA ALA A 118 4.31 5.76 -10.27
C ALA A 118 3.14 5.06 -9.55
N VAL A 119 3.26 3.76 -9.25
CA VAL A 119 2.25 3.04 -8.46
C VAL A 119 2.14 3.61 -7.06
N CYS A 120 3.26 3.99 -6.42
CA CYS A 120 3.23 4.66 -5.11
C CYS A 120 2.52 6.02 -5.17
N ALA A 121 2.73 6.81 -6.22
CA ALA A 121 2.02 8.07 -6.45
C ALA A 121 0.51 7.84 -6.66
N PHE A 122 0.13 6.82 -7.44
CA PHE A 122 -1.27 6.41 -7.58
C PHE A 122 -1.89 6.06 -6.22
N ILE A 123 -1.22 5.25 -5.39
CA ILE A 123 -1.72 4.87 -4.07
C ILE A 123 -1.91 6.12 -3.19
N GLN A 124 -0.99 7.07 -3.22
CA GLN A 124 -1.11 8.31 -2.45
C GLN A 124 -2.31 9.15 -2.91
N ASN A 125 -2.51 9.31 -4.23
CA ASN A 125 -3.69 9.98 -4.77
C ASN A 125 -4.97 9.29 -4.29
N PHE A 126 -5.05 7.96 -4.44
CA PHE A 126 -6.19 7.18 -3.97
C PHE A 126 -6.46 7.39 -2.47
N GLN A 127 -5.43 7.39 -1.63
CA GLN A 127 -5.60 7.59 -0.19
C GLN A 127 -6.14 8.98 0.17
N LEU A 128 -5.75 10.03 -0.57
CA LEU A 128 -6.26 11.39 -0.35
C LEU A 128 -7.71 11.51 -0.82
N LEU A 129 -8.02 11.00 -2.01
CA LEU A 129 -9.38 10.98 -2.55
C LEU A 129 -10.34 10.17 -1.66
N ALA A 130 -9.90 9.00 -1.20
CA ALA A 130 -10.65 8.19 -0.26
C ALA A 130 -10.93 8.94 1.05
N TRP A 131 -9.90 9.62 1.59
CA TRP A 131 -10.03 10.42 2.81
C TRP A 131 -11.03 11.56 2.67
N GLU A 132 -11.05 12.24 1.52
CA GLU A 132 -12.05 13.27 1.19
C GLU A 132 -13.49 12.73 1.30
N LYS A 133 -13.70 11.47 0.92
CA LYS A 133 -15.00 10.78 0.97
C LYS A 133 -15.27 10.11 2.33
N GLY A 134 -14.44 10.36 3.34
CA GLY A 134 -14.59 9.74 4.65
C GLY A 134 -14.18 8.27 4.68
N ILE A 135 -13.50 7.77 3.65
CA ILE A 135 -12.97 6.41 3.56
C ILE A 135 -11.55 6.40 4.14
N GLY A 136 -11.35 5.57 5.15
CA GLY A 136 -10.05 5.35 5.77
C GLY A 136 -9.25 4.28 5.06
N THR A 137 -7.93 4.44 5.04
CA THR A 137 -7.02 3.48 4.42
C THR A 137 -5.85 3.12 5.35
N MET A 138 -5.28 1.92 5.14
CA MET A 138 -4.02 1.50 5.72
C MET A 138 -3.13 0.92 4.62
N TRP A 139 -2.00 1.57 4.36
CA TRP A 139 -0.97 1.06 3.45
C TRP A 139 -0.06 0.08 4.19
N THR A 140 0.08 -1.13 3.66
CA THR A 140 0.95 -2.17 4.18
C THR A 140 1.93 -2.61 3.11
N ALA A 141 3.22 -2.53 3.42
CA ALA A 141 4.30 -3.13 2.64
C ALA A 141 5.14 -4.01 3.58
N LYS A 142 4.97 -5.31 3.51
CA LYS A 142 5.65 -6.30 4.35
C LYS A 142 6.46 -7.28 3.50
N GLN A 143 7.36 -8.03 4.11
CA GLN A 143 8.15 -9.07 3.45
C GLN A 143 7.31 -10.10 2.66
N THR A 144 6.04 -10.27 3.02
CA THR A 144 5.07 -11.07 2.26
C THR A 144 4.99 -10.67 0.77
N LEU A 145 5.21 -9.39 0.46
CA LEU A 145 5.24 -8.90 -0.94
C LEU A 145 6.41 -9.47 -1.75
N LEU A 146 7.42 -10.04 -1.09
CA LEU A 146 8.60 -10.67 -1.68
C LEU A 146 8.53 -12.20 -1.63
N ASP A 147 7.51 -12.79 -1.00
CA ASP A 147 7.33 -14.23 -0.91
C ASP A 147 6.76 -14.78 -2.22
N GLU A 148 7.59 -15.45 -3.01
CA GLU A 148 7.19 -15.99 -4.30
C GLU A 148 6.00 -16.96 -4.24
N ILE A 149 5.88 -17.72 -3.14
CA ILE A 149 4.75 -18.62 -2.95
C ILE A 149 3.48 -17.80 -2.76
N PHE A 150 3.53 -16.74 -1.93
CA PHE A 150 2.41 -15.83 -1.78
C PHE A 150 2.03 -15.15 -3.10
N ILE A 151 3.01 -14.72 -3.90
CA ILE A 151 2.77 -14.13 -5.23
C ILE A 151 2.01 -15.12 -6.12
N ARG A 152 2.41 -16.41 -6.14
CA ARG A 152 1.69 -17.46 -6.88
C ARG A 152 0.30 -17.74 -6.31
N ASP A 153 0.16 -17.78 -4.99
CA ASP A 153 -1.10 -18.03 -4.28
C ASP A 153 -2.16 -16.95 -4.59
N VAL A 154 -1.74 -15.70 -4.80
CA VAL A 154 -2.66 -14.62 -5.23
C VAL A 154 -2.87 -14.57 -6.74
N GLY A 155 -2.40 -15.60 -7.49
CA GLY A 155 -2.61 -15.77 -8.93
C GLY A 155 -1.77 -14.82 -9.78
N LEU A 156 -0.53 -14.56 -9.36
CA LEU A 156 0.47 -13.77 -10.08
C LEU A 156 1.75 -14.61 -10.31
N SER A 157 2.61 -14.20 -11.24
CA SER A 157 3.91 -14.82 -11.51
C SER A 157 5.01 -13.96 -10.87
N PRO A 158 5.84 -14.51 -9.99
CA PRO A 158 6.98 -13.78 -9.42
C PRO A 158 7.98 -13.30 -10.47
N GLU A 159 8.07 -14.01 -11.58
CA GLU A 159 8.96 -13.68 -12.69
C GLU A 159 8.48 -12.45 -13.46
N LYS A 160 7.13 -12.29 -13.59
CA LYS A 160 6.50 -11.23 -14.41
C LYS A 160 5.94 -10.06 -13.60
N HIS A 161 5.70 -10.26 -12.31
CA HIS A 161 5.00 -9.26 -11.50
C HIS A 161 5.80 -8.88 -10.26
N LYS A 162 5.73 -7.60 -9.90
CA LYS A 162 6.24 -7.05 -8.64
C LYS A 162 5.06 -6.57 -7.81
N LEU A 163 4.90 -7.11 -6.60
CA LEU A 163 3.93 -6.58 -5.65
C LEU A 163 4.45 -5.27 -5.05
N VAL A 164 3.58 -4.28 -4.93
CA VAL A 164 3.93 -2.94 -4.43
C VAL A 164 3.39 -2.72 -3.03
N ALA A 165 2.12 -3.01 -2.80
CA ALA A 165 1.48 -2.80 -1.52
C ALA A 165 0.18 -3.59 -1.38
N VAL A 166 -0.27 -3.76 -0.14
CA VAL A 166 -1.66 -4.04 0.18
C VAL A 166 -2.24 -2.80 0.86
N VAL A 167 -3.30 -2.24 0.29
CA VAL A 167 -4.06 -1.14 0.91
C VAL A 167 -5.39 -1.70 1.42
N GLN A 168 -5.62 -1.55 2.71
CA GLN A 168 -6.91 -1.83 3.33
C GLN A 168 -7.76 -0.57 3.24
N ALA A 169 -9.06 -0.72 2.96
CA ALA A 169 -9.97 0.41 2.80
C ALA A 169 -11.36 0.11 3.37
N GLY A 170 -12.00 1.16 3.91
CA GLY A 170 -13.35 1.11 4.45
C GLY A 170 -13.68 2.35 5.29
N TYR A 171 -14.90 2.46 5.76
CA TYR A 171 -15.29 3.57 6.64
C TYR A 171 -14.66 3.41 8.03
N PRO A 172 -13.97 4.46 8.57
CA PRO A 172 -13.32 4.38 9.87
C PRO A 172 -14.31 4.17 11.00
N LYS A 173 -14.00 3.25 11.90
CA LYS A 173 -14.69 3.13 13.20
C LYS A 173 -14.14 4.16 14.20
N LYS A 174 -12.83 4.41 14.10
CA LYS A 174 -12.11 5.40 14.89
C LYS A 174 -11.04 6.07 14.05
N ILE A 175 -10.92 7.38 14.17
CA ILE A 175 -9.87 8.17 13.53
C ILE A 175 -8.82 8.51 14.61
N PRO A 176 -7.57 8.08 14.48
CA PRO A 176 -6.50 8.43 15.41
C PRO A 176 -6.16 9.93 15.35
N GLU A 177 -5.65 10.46 16.45
CA GLU A 177 -5.16 11.84 16.50
C GLU A 177 -4.01 12.08 15.52
N ALA A 178 -3.91 13.33 15.06
CA ALA A 178 -2.83 13.78 14.21
C ALA A 178 -1.51 13.79 15.00
N LYS A 179 -0.45 13.27 14.35
CA LYS A 179 0.92 13.40 14.86
C LYS A 179 1.66 14.45 14.04
N GLU A 180 2.36 15.32 14.71
CA GLU A 180 3.26 16.26 14.06
C GLU A 180 4.36 15.54 13.27
N ARG A 181 4.93 16.23 12.32
CA ARG A 181 6.09 15.79 11.55
C ARG A 181 7.27 16.69 11.85
N SER A 182 8.48 16.13 11.77
CA SER A 182 9.71 16.91 11.88
C SER A 182 9.76 17.99 10.80
N ALA A 183 10.35 19.13 11.16
CA ALA A 183 10.59 20.19 10.18
C ALA A 183 11.58 19.72 9.11
N MET A 184 11.36 20.15 7.87
CA MET A 184 12.20 19.75 6.73
C MET A 184 13.58 20.42 6.71
N GLY A 185 13.82 21.44 7.57
CA GLY A 185 15.06 22.23 7.54
C GLY A 185 16.35 21.42 7.66
N GLU A 186 16.34 20.34 8.45
CA GLU A 186 17.50 19.45 8.61
C GLU A 186 17.72 18.50 7.42
N SER A 187 16.70 18.33 6.56
CA SER A 187 16.71 17.42 5.41
C SER A 187 16.80 18.18 4.08
N LEU A 188 17.08 19.49 4.11
CA LEU A 188 17.06 20.35 2.94
C LEU A 188 18.35 21.18 2.88
N GLU A 189 19.04 21.07 1.77
CA GLU A 189 20.25 21.86 1.49
C GLU A 189 20.02 22.76 0.28
N TRP A 190 20.36 24.04 0.42
CA TRP A 190 20.34 25.02 -0.67
C TRP A 190 21.71 25.11 -1.30
N ILE A 191 21.89 24.57 -2.50
CA ILE A 191 23.15 24.63 -3.23
C ILE A 191 23.25 25.94 -3.99
N HIS A 192 24.30 26.73 -3.70
CA HIS A 192 24.62 27.98 -4.38
C HIS A 192 25.86 27.81 -5.26
N THR A 193 25.96 28.61 -6.32
CA THR A 193 27.08 28.53 -7.33
C THR A 193 28.48 28.67 -6.71
N SER A 194 28.61 29.33 -5.57
CA SER A 194 29.86 29.45 -4.83
C SER A 194 30.36 28.13 -4.23
N GLN A 195 29.46 27.20 -3.91
CA GLN A 195 29.78 25.88 -3.35
C GLN A 195 30.27 24.89 -4.42
N ILE A 196 29.81 25.04 -5.66
CA ILE A 196 30.20 24.17 -6.78
C ILE A 196 31.61 24.45 -7.27
N LYS A 197 32.15 25.66 -7.04
CA LYS A 197 33.48 26.07 -7.47
C LYS A 197 34.61 25.64 -6.52
N GLY A 198 34.32 25.16 -5.31
CA GLY A 198 35.31 24.77 -4.29
C GLY A 198 35.87 23.37 -4.44
N GLU A 199 35.31 22.50 -5.26
CA GLU A 199 35.75 21.09 -5.38
C GLU A 199 36.58 20.77 -6.65
N ARG A 200 37.02 21.79 -7.39
CA ARG A 200 37.93 21.59 -8.55
C ARG A 200 39.27 22.32 -8.37
N ALA A 201 39.87 22.17 -7.23
CA ALA A 201 41.25 22.55 -7.01
C ALA A 201 41.95 21.43 -6.23
N GLU A 202 42.46 20.44 -6.97
CA GLU A 202 43.70 19.70 -6.92
C GLU A 202 43.60 18.35 -7.62
#